data_2eab9a8b9c75b7a8ad45d85005322275
#
_entry.id   2eab9a8b9c75b7a8ad45d85005322275
#
_cell.length_a   1.000
_cell.length_b   1.000
_cell.length_c   1.000
_cell.angle_alpha   90.00
_cell.angle_beta   90.00
_cell.angle_gamma   90.00
#
_symmetry.space_group_name_H-M   'P 1'
#
loop_
_entity.id
_entity.type
_entity.pdbx_description
1 polymer ?
#
loop_
_entity_poly.entity_id
_entity_poly.type
_entity_poly.pdbx_seq_one_letter_code
_entity_poly.pdbx_strand_id
1 'polypeptide(L)'
;MKVSRSGYYKWLKNKDTLNNYEINRKKLGELIVDVHKRKPSYGYHRINKIIRDETGWYVSSNLVHKVCKILNIKSKAKHYKYKRPGEESIKYSNIINGNWKTSRPFEKVVSDTTTFYFKKRNMIGHFI
;
A
#
# COMPACT_ATOMS: atom_id res chain seq x y z
N MET A 1 2.21 -12.75 45.48
CA MET A 1 1.27 -11.84 44.77
C MET A 1 0.05 -11.61 45.63
N LYS A 2 -0.27 -10.35 46.00
CA LYS A 2 -1.50 -10.02 46.75
C LYS A 2 -2.60 -9.71 45.74
N VAL A 3 -3.42 -10.71 45.39
CA VAL A 3 -4.59 -10.51 44.53
C VAL A 3 -5.78 -10.16 45.41
N SER A 4 -6.51 -9.09 45.08
CA SER A 4 -7.71 -8.74 45.84
C SER A 4 -8.82 -9.75 45.60
N ARG A 5 -9.52 -10.13 46.66
CA ARG A 5 -10.62 -11.13 46.62
C ARG A 5 -11.72 -10.72 45.62
N SER A 6 -12.12 -9.44 45.63
CA SER A 6 -13.11 -8.89 44.69
C SER A 6 -12.63 -8.95 43.24
N GLY A 7 -11.36 -8.69 42.97
CA GLY A 7 -10.77 -8.78 41.64
C GLY A 7 -10.78 -10.22 41.10
N TYR A 8 -10.50 -11.20 41.96
CA TYR A 8 -10.55 -12.61 41.59
C TYR A 8 -11.95 -13.06 41.17
N TYR A 9 -12.97 -12.76 41.98
CA TYR A 9 -14.35 -13.15 41.66
C TYR A 9 -14.90 -12.43 40.42
N LYS A 10 -14.52 -11.17 40.22
CA LYS A 10 -14.88 -10.44 39.01
C LYS A 10 -14.23 -11.05 37.75
N TRP A 11 -12.97 -11.43 37.85
CA TRP A 11 -12.27 -12.15 36.78
C TRP A 11 -12.90 -13.50 36.50
N LEU A 12 -13.19 -14.29 37.55
CA LEU A 12 -13.82 -15.60 37.43
C LEU A 12 -15.17 -15.52 36.72
N LYS A 13 -16.00 -14.52 37.06
CA LYS A 13 -17.32 -14.29 36.43
C LYS A 13 -17.21 -13.93 34.94
N ASN A 14 -16.16 -13.22 34.55
CA ASN A 14 -15.99 -12.73 33.18
C ASN A 14 -15.05 -13.60 32.34
N LYS A 15 -14.48 -14.68 32.92
CA LYS A 15 -13.47 -15.51 32.26
C LYS A 15 -13.95 -16.09 30.92
N ASP A 16 -15.21 -16.53 30.88
CA ASP A 16 -15.80 -17.20 29.73
C ASP A 16 -16.71 -16.29 28.89
N THR A 17 -16.86 -15.02 29.28
CA THR A 17 -17.64 -14.02 28.53
C THR A 17 -16.70 -13.15 27.67
N LEU A 18 -16.90 -13.21 26.35
CA LEU A 18 -16.19 -12.32 25.45
C LEU A 18 -16.62 -10.87 25.69
N ASN A 19 -15.65 -9.99 25.87
CA ASN A 19 -15.89 -8.57 25.96
C ASN A 19 -16.39 -8.04 24.60
N ASN A 20 -17.29 -7.04 24.60
CA ASN A 20 -17.77 -6.38 23.38
C ASN A 20 -16.64 -5.94 22.45
N TYR A 21 -15.49 -5.56 23.00
CA TYR A 21 -14.29 -5.24 22.23
C TYR A 21 -13.74 -6.43 21.45
N GLU A 22 -13.74 -7.62 22.04
CA GLU A 22 -13.27 -8.86 21.40
C GLU A 22 -14.24 -9.33 20.34
N ILE A 23 -15.55 -9.22 20.60
CA ILE A 23 -16.60 -9.52 19.62
C ILE A 23 -16.45 -8.63 18.38
N ASN A 24 -16.30 -7.32 18.59
CA ASN A 24 -16.11 -6.37 17.50
C ASN A 24 -14.82 -6.65 16.74
N ARG A 25 -13.75 -7.05 17.42
CA ARG A 25 -12.48 -7.40 16.80
C ARG A 25 -12.57 -8.66 15.94
N LYS A 26 -13.34 -9.68 16.38
CA LYS A 26 -13.61 -10.88 15.57
C LYS A 26 -14.40 -10.52 14.31
N LYS A 27 -15.51 -9.79 14.44
CA LYS A 27 -16.29 -9.30 13.30
C LYS A 27 -15.45 -8.51 12.30
N LEU A 28 -14.61 -7.60 12.82
CA LEU A 28 -13.68 -6.84 11.97
C LEU A 28 -12.68 -7.75 11.25
N GLY A 29 -12.19 -8.80 11.91
CA GLY A 29 -11.29 -9.78 11.32
C GLY A 29 -11.93 -10.52 10.15
N GLU A 30 -13.18 -10.96 10.28
CA GLU A 30 -13.93 -11.62 9.21
C GLU A 30 -14.09 -10.71 7.99
N LEU A 31 -14.49 -9.45 8.20
CA LEU A 31 -14.61 -8.46 7.13
C LEU A 31 -13.26 -8.19 6.41
N ILE A 32 -12.17 -8.09 7.18
CA ILE A 32 -10.83 -7.89 6.61
C ILE A 32 -10.43 -9.08 5.73
N VAL A 33 -10.68 -10.31 6.19
CA VAL A 33 -10.36 -11.53 5.43
C VAL A 33 -11.16 -11.57 4.14
N ASP A 34 -12.45 -11.25 4.18
CA ASP A 34 -13.32 -11.23 3.01
C ASP A 34 -12.85 -10.18 1.97
N VAL A 35 -12.60 -8.95 2.40
CA VAL A 35 -12.06 -7.91 1.50
C VAL A 35 -10.71 -8.32 0.92
N HIS A 36 -9.83 -8.93 1.72
CA HIS A 36 -8.52 -9.37 1.24
C HIS A 36 -8.60 -10.51 0.23
N LYS A 37 -9.56 -11.44 0.37
CA LYS A 37 -9.83 -12.49 -0.63
C LYS A 37 -10.26 -11.87 -1.97
N ARG A 38 -11.15 -10.86 -1.93
CA ARG A 38 -11.63 -10.16 -3.14
C ARG A 38 -10.55 -9.25 -3.78
N LYS A 39 -9.72 -8.62 -2.97
CA LYS A 39 -8.72 -7.63 -3.39
C LYS A 39 -7.36 -7.84 -2.68
N PRO A 40 -6.58 -8.86 -3.06
CA PRO A 40 -5.34 -9.23 -2.34
C PRO A 40 -4.24 -8.16 -2.36
N SER A 41 -4.27 -7.25 -3.34
CA SER A 41 -3.29 -6.16 -3.48
C SER A 41 -3.53 -4.98 -2.55
N TYR A 42 -4.68 -4.95 -1.83
CA TYR A 42 -5.03 -3.80 -1.00
C TYR A 42 -4.31 -3.86 0.36
N GLY A 43 -3.76 -2.71 0.75
CA GLY A 43 -3.25 -2.51 2.11
C GLY A 43 -4.35 -2.08 3.08
N TYR A 44 -4.05 -2.08 4.37
CA TYR A 44 -5.02 -1.83 5.44
C TYR A 44 -5.80 -0.52 5.32
N HIS A 45 -5.24 0.54 4.75
CA HIS A 45 -5.96 1.80 4.50
C HIS A 45 -7.10 1.62 3.49
N ARG A 46 -6.83 0.91 2.38
CA ARG A 46 -7.86 0.63 1.37
C ARG A 46 -8.90 -0.34 1.89
N ILE A 47 -8.49 -1.37 2.64
CA ILE A 47 -9.39 -2.30 3.31
C ILE A 47 -10.32 -1.55 4.27
N ASN A 48 -9.80 -0.64 5.09
CA ASN A 48 -10.60 0.18 6.00
C ASN A 48 -11.64 1.04 5.25
N LYS A 49 -11.24 1.63 4.13
CA LYS A 49 -12.16 2.41 3.30
C LYS A 49 -13.31 1.54 2.78
N ILE A 50 -13.02 0.35 2.24
CA ILE A 50 -14.04 -0.57 1.73
C ILE A 50 -15.00 -1.01 2.85
N ILE A 51 -14.48 -1.41 3.99
CA ILE A 51 -15.31 -1.81 5.14
C ILE A 51 -16.27 -0.68 5.51
N ARG A 52 -15.79 0.56 5.56
CA ARG A 52 -16.64 1.72 5.85
C ARG A 52 -17.69 1.94 4.77
N ASP A 53 -17.32 1.84 3.50
CA ASP A 53 -18.22 2.09 2.37
C ASP A 53 -19.30 0.99 2.26
N GLU A 54 -18.97 -0.28 2.58
CA GLU A 54 -19.90 -1.42 2.50
C GLU A 54 -20.78 -1.57 3.76
N THR A 55 -20.24 -1.31 4.95
CA THR A 55 -20.95 -1.57 6.22
C THR A 55 -21.38 -0.31 6.97
N GLY A 56 -20.90 0.88 6.58
CA GLY A 56 -21.09 2.11 7.33
C GLY A 56 -20.32 2.16 8.66
N TRP A 57 -19.52 1.14 8.97
CA TRP A 57 -18.83 1.05 10.25
C TRP A 57 -17.53 1.84 10.25
N TYR A 58 -17.48 2.87 11.08
CA TYR A 58 -16.30 3.71 11.28
C TYR A 58 -15.30 3.06 12.23
N VAL A 59 -14.23 2.51 11.68
CA VAL A 59 -13.15 1.89 12.42
C VAL A 59 -11.86 2.67 12.22
N SER A 60 -11.06 2.85 13.29
CA SER A 60 -9.77 3.54 13.13
C SER A 60 -8.80 2.69 12.30
N SER A 61 -8.02 3.33 11.43
CA SER A 61 -7.01 2.66 10.60
C SER A 61 -5.97 1.89 11.43
N ASN A 62 -5.66 2.39 12.62
CA ASN A 62 -4.75 1.72 13.54
C ASN A 62 -5.29 0.38 14.06
N LEU A 63 -6.61 0.29 14.32
CA LEU A 63 -7.23 -0.95 14.74
C LEU A 63 -7.23 -1.97 13.60
N VAL A 64 -7.59 -1.54 12.38
CA VAL A 64 -7.53 -2.38 11.18
C VAL A 64 -6.11 -2.89 10.95
N HIS A 65 -5.09 -2.03 11.07
CA HIS A 65 -3.69 -2.42 10.95
C HIS A 65 -3.29 -3.48 12.00
N LYS A 66 -3.67 -3.29 13.27
CA LYS A 66 -3.41 -4.26 14.35
C LYS A 66 -4.06 -5.62 14.06
N VAL A 67 -5.31 -5.62 13.58
CA VAL A 67 -6.01 -6.86 13.22
C VAL A 67 -5.37 -7.52 12.00
N CYS A 68 -5.01 -6.77 10.96
CA CYS A 68 -4.26 -7.31 9.81
C CYS A 68 -2.93 -7.96 10.24
N LYS A 69 -2.22 -7.33 11.20
CA LYS A 69 -0.98 -7.90 11.74
C LYS A 69 -1.20 -9.22 12.48
N ILE A 70 -2.26 -9.33 13.28
CA ILE A 70 -2.62 -10.55 14.01
C ILE A 70 -3.00 -11.67 13.03
N LEU A 71 -3.76 -11.35 11.97
CA LEU A 71 -4.17 -12.28 10.93
C LEU A 71 -3.07 -12.56 9.90
N ASN A 72 -1.88 -11.96 10.06
CA ASN A 72 -0.76 -12.03 9.12
C ASN A 72 -1.15 -11.65 7.67
N ILE A 73 -2.08 -10.72 7.53
CA ILE A 73 -2.54 -10.23 6.23
C ILE A 73 -1.62 -9.08 5.78
N LYS A 74 -0.97 -9.27 4.62
CA LYS A 74 -0.13 -8.27 3.97
C LYS A 74 -0.61 -8.05 2.54
N SER A 75 -0.45 -6.83 2.04
CA SER A 75 -0.73 -6.53 0.63
C SER A 75 0.15 -7.36 -0.29
N LYS A 76 -0.46 -8.01 -1.29
CA LYS A 76 0.24 -8.74 -2.35
C LYS A 76 0.51 -7.87 -3.58
N ALA A 77 0.52 -6.54 -3.42
CA ALA A 77 0.87 -5.62 -4.49
C ALA A 77 2.31 -5.87 -4.96
N LYS A 78 2.50 -5.97 -6.28
CA LYS A 78 3.84 -6.03 -6.85
C LYS A 78 4.46 -4.64 -6.75
N HIS A 79 5.57 -4.54 -6.03
CA HIS A 79 6.39 -3.34 -6.03
C HIS A 79 7.42 -3.49 -7.14
N TYR A 80 7.32 -2.65 -8.17
CA TYR A 80 8.40 -2.52 -9.13
C TYR A 80 9.57 -1.83 -8.42
N LYS A 81 10.72 -2.51 -8.38
CA LYS A 81 11.95 -1.84 -7.96
C LYS A 81 12.26 -0.79 -9.03
N TYR A 82 12.19 0.47 -8.65
CA TYR A 82 12.69 1.56 -9.49
C TYR A 82 14.20 1.34 -9.68
N LYS A 83 14.63 1.16 -10.90
CA LYS A 83 16.06 1.14 -11.21
C LYS A 83 16.59 2.55 -10.97
N ARG A 84 17.64 2.67 -10.17
CA ARG A 84 18.28 3.97 -9.96
C ARG A 84 18.82 4.46 -11.30
N PRO A 85 18.71 5.76 -11.60
CA PRO A 85 19.39 6.34 -12.76
C PRO A 85 20.89 5.97 -12.69
N GLY A 86 21.45 5.38 -13.76
CA GLY A 86 22.82 4.87 -13.76
C GLY A 86 22.97 3.35 -13.55
N GLU A 87 21.95 2.63 -13.09
CA GLU A 87 21.93 1.16 -13.07
C GLU A 87 21.50 0.56 -14.43
N GLU A 88 21.05 1.41 -15.35
CA GLU A 88 20.76 0.99 -16.72
C GLU A 88 22.05 0.76 -17.45
N SER A 89 22.14 -0.39 -18.08
CA SER A 89 23.33 -0.97 -18.69
C SER A 89 24.31 0.07 -19.21
N ILE A 90 25.54 -0.01 -18.73
CA ILE A 90 26.73 0.69 -19.20
C ILE A 90 27.02 0.42 -20.72
N LYS A 91 25.98 0.17 -21.50
CA LYS A 91 26.07 -0.20 -22.91
C LYS A 91 26.48 0.98 -23.80
N TYR A 92 26.26 2.19 -23.31
CA TYR A 92 26.56 3.40 -24.05
C TYR A 92 27.34 4.39 -23.17
N SER A 93 28.52 4.76 -23.60
CA SER A 93 29.31 5.83 -22.94
C SER A 93 28.63 7.17 -23.14
N ASN A 94 28.73 8.06 -22.14
CA ASN A 94 28.24 9.42 -22.27
C ASN A 94 29.16 10.21 -23.23
N ILE A 95 28.73 10.38 -24.48
CA ILE A 95 29.52 11.04 -25.55
C ILE A 95 29.71 12.54 -25.25
N ILE A 96 28.67 13.19 -24.65
CA ILE A 96 28.70 14.63 -24.39
C ILE A 96 29.58 14.96 -23.19
N ASN A 97 29.58 14.07 -22.17
CA ASN A 97 30.37 14.16 -20.94
C ASN A 97 30.41 15.58 -20.32
N GLY A 98 29.22 16.24 -20.27
CA GLY A 98 29.05 17.57 -19.71
C GLY A 98 29.53 18.73 -20.62
N ASN A 99 30.11 18.46 -21.78
CA ASN A 99 30.55 19.48 -22.71
C ASN A 99 29.42 19.93 -23.65
N TRP A 100 28.71 20.99 -23.27
CA TRP A 100 27.60 21.59 -24.03
C TRP A 100 28.03 22.75 -24.93
N LYS A 101 29.31 23.16 -24.91
CA LYS A 101 29.80 24.22 -25.77
C LYS A 101 29.85 23.75 -27.23
N THR A 102 29.31 24.54 -28.13
CA THR A 102 29.27 24.27 -29.58
C THR A 102 29.84 25.46 -30.32
N SER A 103 30.56 25.21 -31.42
CA SER A 103 31.11 26.23 -32.30
C SER A 103 30.26 26.50 -33.54
N ARG A 104 29.37 25.55 -33.88
CA ARG A 104 28.50 25.62 -35.07
C ARG A 104 27.07 25.23 -34.71
N PRO A 105 26.05 25.76 -35.43
CA PRO A 105 24.67 25.24 -35.33
C PRO A 105 24.62 23.75 -35.69
N PHE A 106 23.72 22.99 -35.02
CA PHE A 106 23.52 21.55 -35.21
C PHE A 106 24.71 20.63 -34.88
N GLU A 107 25.76 21.14 -34.25
CA GLU A 107 26.90 20.30 -33.81
C GLU A 107 26.48 19.31 -32.73
N LYS A 108 25.54 19.70 -31.85
CA LYS A 108 24.95 18.84 -30.83
C LYS A 108 23.44 18.99 -30.87
N VAL A 109 22.73 17.87 -31.02
CA VAL A 109 21.28 17.84 -31.05
C VAL A 109 20.79 16.90 -29.94
N VAL A 110 19.79 17.35 -29.20
CA VAL A 110 19.13 16.54 -28.15
C VAL A 110 17.70 16.37 -28.57
N SER A 111 17.18 15.14 -28.45
CA SER A 111 15.79 14.83 -28.63
C SER A 111 15.24 14.16 -27.38
N ASP A 112 14.02 14.48 -27.02
CA ASP A 112 13.29 13.84 -25.93
C ASP A 112 11.91 13.41 -26.41
N THR A 113 11.41 12.29 -25.88
CA THR A 113 10.09 11.76 -26.23
C THR A 113 9.19 11.80 -25.01
N THR A 114 8.08 12.53 -25.10
CA THR A 114 7.07 12.59 -24.05
C THR A 114 5.87 11.70 -24.39
N THR A 115 5.53 10.79 -23.49
CA THR A 115 4.39 9.87 -23.66
C THR A 115 3.17 10.39 -22.92
N PHE A 116 2.06 10.65 -23.63
CA PHE A 116 0.80 11.04 -23.06
C PHE A 116 -0.16 9.86 -23.06
N TYR A 117 -0.78 9.57 -21.90
CA TYR A 117 -1.81 8.56 -21.76
C TYR A 117 -3.20 9.21 -21.76
N PHE A 118 -4.00 8.95 -22.78
CA PHE A 118 -5.38 9.40 -22.83
C PHE A 118 -6.33 8.32 -22.25
N LYS A 119 -7.14 8.70 -21.28
CA LYS A 119 -8.01 7.79 -20.50
C LYS A 119 -9.06 7.01 -21.34
N LYS A 120 -9.32 7.40 -22.58
CA LYS A 120 -10.38 6.80 -23.42
C LYS A 120 -9.93 5.93 -24.59
N ARG A 121 -8.66 6.00 -24.99
CA ARG A 121 -8.08 5.10 -26.01
C ARG A 121 -6.60 4.94 -25.67
N ASN A 122 -6.09 3.72 -25.70
CA ASN A 122 -4.64 3.45 -25.54
C ASN A 122 -3.86 4.02 -26.75
N MET A 123 -3.94 5.32 -26.95
CA MET A 123 -3.14 5.99 -27.97
C MET A 123 -1.88 6.52 -27.33
N ILE A 124 -0.77 5.97 -27.76
CA ILE A 124 0.57 6.45 -27.40
C ILE A 124 0.96 7.46 -28.49
N GLY A 125 0.97 8.75 -28.15
CA GLY A 125 1.50 9.78 -29.01
C GLY A 125 2.97 10.01 -28.68
N HIS A 126 3.85 9.84 -29.66
CA HIS A 126 5.25 10.25 -29.55
C HIS A 126 5.40 11.58 -30.26
N PHE A 127 5.85 12.61 -29.55
CA PHE A 127 6.30 13.87 -30.14
C PHE A 127 7.83 13.91 -30.09
N ILE A 128 8.45 14.15 -31.21
CA ILE A 128 9.90 14.37 -31.36
C ILE A 128 10.16 15.86 -31.40
#